data_6f0bc55b4e4ce07ad102498b96b856d5
#
_entry.id   6f0bc55b4e4ce07ad102498b96b856d5
#
_cell.length_a   1.000
_cell.length_b   1.000
_cell.length_c   1.000
_cell.angle_alpha   90.00
_cell.angle_beta   90.00
_cell.angle_gamma   90.00
#
_symmetry.space_group_name_H-M   'P 1'
#
loop_
_entity.id
_entity.type
_entity.pdbx_description
1 polymer ?
#
loop_
_entity_poly.entity_id
_entity_poly.type
_entity_poly.pdbx_seq_one_letter_code
_entity_poly.pdbx_strand_id
1 'polypeptide(L)'
;MTAFAISVDSLEKWFPPTRSGWRAYLQPFASPTSPALRGVSFEVAQREAVALLGANGAGKSTLLRILATLLLPTRGSAQIAGHDTLREPAAVRRQLGYHAGSDSGFYPRLTARENLRFFGQLNHLSKTAISERIKSLAERFSVVEALDRQVRALSTGTIQRLSLLRSILHEPRALLLDEPTRSMDAIAASNFRRFLKGELISRRGTSLLFASHSMQEIEVLADRVAILQRGIIVAIDTPAALKKKYAVNSLEDVFRRATGQGPQIEEKPHTP
;
A
#
# COMPACT_ATOMS: atom_id res chain seq x y z
N MET A 1 4.33 -0.22 25.45
CA MET A 1 4.75 -0.31 24.04
C MET A 1 3.64 -1.03 23.31
N THR A 2 3.06 -0.46 22.25
CA THR A 2 2.04 -1.12 21.44
C THR A 2 2.66 -2.35 20.78
N ALA A 3 2.02 -3.52 20.90
CA ALA A 3 2.52 -4.79 20.36
C ALA A 3 2.56 -4.77 18.81
N PHE A 4 1.70 -3.95 18.17
CA PHE A 4 1.52 -3.90 16.73
C PHE A 4 1.86 -2.52 16.15
N ALA A 5 2.43 -2.52 14.95
CA ALA A 5 2.67 -1.31 14.17
C ALA A 5 1.40 -0.83 13.45
N ILE A 6 0.58 -1.77 13.00
CA ILE A 6 -0.72 -1.53 12.38
C ILE A 6 -1.72 -2.49 13.02
N SER A 7 -2.87 -1.99 13.46
CA SER A 7 -3.99 -2.80 13.95
C SER A 7 -5.26 -2.34 13.25
N VAL A 8 -6.04 -3.29 12.75
CA VAL A 8 -7.30 -3.06 12.03
C VAL A 8 -8.37 -3.95 12.66
N ASP A 9 -9.48 -3.35 13.08
CA ASP A 9 -10.58 -4.07 13.72
C ASP A 9 -11.90 -3.79 13.03
N SER A 10 -12.51 -4.85 12.48
CA SER A 10 -13.86 -4.86 11.90
C SER A 10 -14.11 -3.72 10.91
N LEU A 11 -13.07 -3.36 10.10
CA LEU A 11 -13.09 -2.19 9.24
C LEU A 11 -14.04 -2.37 8.05
N GLU A 12 -15.01 -1.48 7.93
CA GLU A 12 -15.97 -1.46 6.83
C GLU A 12 -15.88 -0.16 6.03
N LYS A 13 -16.06 -0.28 4.72
CA LYS A 13 -16.23 0.87 3.84
C LYS A 13 -17.28 0.62 2.78
N TRP A 14 -18.27 1.46 2.78
CA TRP A 14 -19.36 1.49 1.82
C TRP A 14 -19.31 2.78 1.02
N PHE A 15 -19.50 2.68 -0.29
CA PHE A 15 -19.59 3.84 -1.16
C PHE A 15 -21.05 4.02 -1.61
N PRO A 16 -21.50 5.28 -1.76
CA PRO A 16 -22.80 5.54 -2.36
C PRO A 16 -22.80 5.01 -3.81
N PRO A 17 -23.97 4.59 -4.34
CA PRO A 17 -24.07 4.17 -5.72
C PRO A 17 -23.64 5.30 -6.66
N THR A 18 -22.80 4.97 -7.64
CA THR A 18 -22.45 5.92 -8.71
C THR A 18 -23.68 6.17 -9.56
N ARG A 19 -24.31 7.32 -9.42
CA ARG A 19 -25.45 7.72 -10.23
C ARG A 19 -25.02 8.81 -11.17
N SER A 20 -25.25 8.60 -12.46
CA SER A 20 -25.10 9.62 -13.49
C SER A 20 -26.46 10.18 -13.89
N GLY A 21 -26.53 11.48 -14.19
CA GLY A 21 -27.73 12.14 -14.71
C GLY A 21 -28.71 12.63 -13.62
N TRP A 22 -29.90 13.08 -14.08
CA TRP A 22 -30.97 13.72 -13.27
C TRP A 22 -31.48 12.88 -12.09
N ARG A 23 -31.35 11.55 -12.15
CA ARG A 23 -31.74 10.63 -11.06
C ARG A 23 -30.91 10.83 -9.78
N ALA A 24 -29.72 11.41 -9.86
CA ALA A 24 -28.90 11.76 -8.69
C ALA A 24 -29.57 12.82 -7.81
N TYR A 25 -30.34 13.72 -8.42
CA TYR A 25 -31.03 14.81 -7.71
C TYR A 25 -32.32 14.32 -7.01
N LEU A 26 -32.95 13.26 -7.52
CA LEU A 26 -34.23 12.77 -6.97
C LEU A 26 -34.09 11.88 -5.72
N GLN A 27 -32.90 11.34 -5.47
CA GLN A 27 -32.64 10.49 -4.30
C GLN A 27 -31.27 10.81 -3.68
N PRO A 28 -31.12 11.95 -3.02
CA PRO A 28 -29.83 12.38 -2.46
C PRO A 28 -29.34 11.48 -1.32
N PHE A 29 -30.24 10.73 -0.65
CA PHE A 29 -29.93 9.85 0.49
C PHE A 29 -30.02 8.37 0.15
N ALA A 30 -29.64 7.96 -1.06
CA ALA A 30 -29.61 6.54 -1.40
C ALA A 30 -28.66 5.76 -0.49
N SER A 31 -29.15 4.65 0.03
CA SER A 31 -28.35 3.73 0.86
C SER A 31 -27.09 3.27 0.13
N PRO A 32 -25.93 3.18 0.80
CA PRO A 32 -24.70 2.68 0.21
C PRO A 32 -24.92 1.26 -0.32
N THR A 33 -24.62 1.01 -1.60
CA THR A 33 -24.89 -0.29 -2.23
C THR A 33 -23.65 -1.08 -2.59
N SER A 34 -22.46 -0.45 -2.55
CA SER A 34 -21.21 -1.10 -2.94
C SER A 34 -20.25 -1.18 -1.76
N PRO A 35 -20.16 -2.33 -1.08
CA PRO A 35 -19.19 -2.54 -0.03
C PRO A 35 -17.80 -2.78 -0.62
N ALA A 36 -16.87 -1.89 -0.30
CA ALA A 36 -15.46 -2.07 -0.65
C ALA A 36 -14.69 -2.83 0.42
N LEU A 37 -15.09 -2.69 1.71
CA LEU A 37 -14.58 -3.46 2.84
C LEU A 37 -15.76 -3.91 3.71
N ARG A 38 -15.68 -5.14 4.25
CA ARG A 38 -16.77 -5.85 4.94
C ARG A 38 -16.29 -6.47 6.26
N GLY A 39 -15.81 -5.64 7.21
CA GLY A 39 -15.35 -6.13 8.50
C GLY A 39 -13.94 -6.74 8.43
N VAL A 40 -13.00 -6.02 7.81
CA VAL A 40 -11.61 -6.44 7.72
C VAL A 40 -10.94 -6.29 9.08
N SER A 41 -10.30 -7.37 9.58
CA SER A 41 -9.52 -7.37 10.82
C SER A 41 -8.20 -8.07 10.61
N PHE A 42 -7.10 -7.43 10.97
CA PHE A 42 -5.75 -8.00 11.00
C PHE A 42 -4.78 -7.07 11.73
N GLU A 43 -3.60 -7.60 12.01
CA GLU A 43 -2.53 -6.86 12.67
C GLU A 43 -1.22 -7.04 11.89
N VAL A 44 -0.37 -6.02 11.94
CA VAL A 44 1.02 -6.07 11.47
C VAL A 44 1.91 -5.81 12.67
N ALA A 45 2.79 -6.75 12.98
CA ALA A 45 3.73 -6.63 14.07
C ALA A 45 4.81 -5.58 13.76
N GLN A 46 5.56 -5.18 14.79
CA GLN A 46 6.71 -4.33 14.57
C GLN A 46 7.76 -5.07 13.74
N ARG A 47 8.36 -4.38 12.76
CA ARG A 47 9.36 -4.93 11.83
C ARG A 47 8.84 -6.06 10.92
N GLU A 48 7.54 -6.21 10.82
CA GLU A 48 6.91 -7.19 9.94
C GLU A 48 6.54 -6.56 8.60
N ALA A 49 6.65 -7.36 7.52
CA ALA A 49 6.16 -7.05 6.20
C ALA A 49 4.94 -7.91 5.87
N VAL A 50 3.78 -7.30 5.68
CA VAL A 50 2.55 -7.98 5.27
C VAL A 50 2.16 -7.55 3.86
N ALA A 51 1.96 -8.53 2.97
CA ALA A 51 1.45 -8.29 1.62
C ALA A 51 -0.08 -8.38 1.58
N LEU A 52 -0.72 -7.46 0.88
CA LEU A 52 -2.13 -7.53 0.50
C LEU A 52 -2.23 -8.10 -0.92
N LEU A 53 -2.66 -9.34 -1.05
CA LEU A 53 -2.90 -10.02 -2.31
C LEU A 53 -4.39 -10.05 -2.61
N GLY A 54 -4.80 -9.69 -3.82
CA GLY A 54 -6.21 -9.68 -4.21
C GLY A 54 -6.40 -9.16 -5.64
N ALA A 55 -7.50 -9.51 -6.27
CA ALA A 55 -7.87 -9.00 -7.59
C ALA A 55 -8.08 -7.47 -7.58
N ASN A 56 -8.17 -6.87 -8.78
CA ASN A 56 -8.58 -5.48 -8.91
C ASN A 56 -10.01 -5.31 -8.34
N GLY A 57 -10.22 -4.25 -7.58
CA GLY A 57 -11.50 -4.03 -6.90
C GLY A 57 -11.72 -4.85 -5.61
N ALA A 58 -10.76 -5.66 -5.15
CA ALA A 58 -10.90 -6.43 -3.92
C ALA A 58 -10.95 -5.57 -2.64
N GLY A 59 -10.54 -4.28 -2.72
CA GLY A 59 -10.54 -3.33 -1.60
C GLY A 59 -9.15 -2.92 -1.11
N LYS A 60 -8.05 -3.40 -1.72
CA LYS A 60 -6.66 -3.13 -1.28
C LYS A 60 -6.36 -1.64 -1.16
N SER A 61 -6.52 -0.86 -2.23
CA SER A 61 -6.26 0.59 -2.21
C SER A 61 -7.23 1.34 -1.30
N THR A 62 -8.47 0.86 -1.13
CA THR A 62 -9.43 1.43 -0.17
C THR A 62 -8.92 1.26 1.26
N LEU A 63 -8.46 0.07 1.61
CA LEU A 63 -7.86 -0.23 2.91
C LEU A 63 -6.64 0.65 3.17
N LEU A 64 -5.69 0.70 2.22
CA LEU A 64 -4.49 1.53 2.36
C LEU A 64 -4.82 3.02 2.51
N ARG A 65 -5.83 3.55 1.79
CA ARG A 65 -6.26 4.96 1.92
C ARG A 65 -6.89 5.26 3.28
N ILE A 66 -7.64 4.33 3.86
CA ILE A 66 -8.20 4.51 5.22
C ILE A 66 -7.07 4.53 6.24
N LEU A 67 -6.13 3.59 6.16
CA LEU A 67 -4.95 3.56 7.03
C LEU A 67 -4.07 4.82 6.87
N ALA A 68 -3.98 5.35 5.66
CA ALA A 68 -3.29 6.61 5.36
C ALA A 68 -4.06 7.87 5.80
N THR A 69 -5.20 7.75 6.45
CA THR A 69 -6.08 8.86 6.87
C THR A 69 -6.63 9.70 5.70
N LEU A 70 -6.63 9.17 4.49
CA LEU A 70 -7.12 9.84 3.27
C LEU A 70 -8.58 9.52 2.98
N LEU A 71 -9.14 8.52 3.63
CA LEU A 71 -10.52 8.08 3.48
C LEU A 71 -11.08 7.66 4.83
N LEU A 72 -12.28 8.11 5.16
CA LEU A 72 -12.94 7.73 6.40
C LEU A 72 -13.56 6.34 6.27
N PRO A 73 -13.43 5.45 7.27
CA PRO A 73 -14.18 4.20 7.32
C PRO A 73 -15.68 4.48 7.54
N THR A 74 -16.52 3.52 7.20
CA THR A 74 -17.96 3.57 7.53
C THR A 74 -18.20 3.01 8.93
N ARG A 75 -17.48 1.94 9.31
CA ARG A 75 -17.48 1.33 10.65
C ARG A 75 -16.12 0.72 10.95
N GLY A 76 -15.92 0.31 12.20
CA GLY A 76 -14.68 -0.27 12.67
C GLY A 76 -13.62 0.78 12.98
N SER A 77 -12.42 0.34 13.32
CA SER A 77 -11.31 1.20 13.72
C SER A 77 -9.99 0.69 13.16
N ALA A 78 -9.01 1.60 13.09
CA ALA A 78 -7.65 1.22 12.74
C ALA A 78 -6.65 2.11 13.50
N GLN A 79 -5.50 1.54 13.83
CA GLN A 79 -4.43 2.24 14.53
C GLN A 79 -3.10 2.05 13.79
N ILE A 80 -2.28 3.11 13.77
CA ILE A 80 -0.91 3.11 13.25
C ILE A 80 0.01 3.58 14.37
N ALA A 81 1.00 2.76 14.72
CA ALA A 81 1.94 3.04 15.80
C ALA A 81 1.26 3.47 17.12
N GLY A 82 0.09 2.91 17.42
CA GLY A 82 -0.71 3.19 18.60
C GLY A 82 -1.67 4.38 18.50
N HIS A 83 -1.70 5.10 17.36
CA HIS A 83 -2.59 6.24 17.13
C HIS A 83 -3.78 5.84 16.28
N ASP A 84 -4.98 6.24 16.67
CA ASP A 84 -6.23 5.99 15.96
C ASP A 84 -6.30 6.83 14.66
N THR A 85 -6.59 6.18 13.53
CA THR A 85 -6.60 6.83 12.20
C THR A 85 -7.68 7.90 12.05
N LEU A 86 -8.76 7.82 12.82
CA LEU A 86 -9.88 8.75 12.79
C LEU A 86 -9.71 9.87 13.83
N ARG A 87 -9.32 9.52 15.05
CA ARG A 87 -9.24 10.45 16.18
C ARG A 87 -7.94 11.24 16.21
N GLU A 88 -6.83 10.63 15.75
CA GLU A 88 -5.49 11.20 15.82
C GLU A 88 -4.78 11.25 14.44
N PRO A 89 -5.44 11.69 13.36
CA PRO A 89 -4.89 11.59 11.99
C PRO A 89 -3.56 12.33 11.82
N ALA A 90 -3.34 13.41 12.56
CA ALA A 90 -2.07 14.15 12.50
C ALA A 90 -0.91 13.36 13.13
N ALA A 91 -1.15 12.63 14.23
CA ALA A 91 -0.16 11.76 14.86
C ALA A 91 0.15 10.55 13.96
N VAL A 92 -0.89 9.94 13.36
CA VAL A 92 -0.73 8.87 12.37
C VAL A 92 0.16 9.32 11.22
N ARG A 93 -0.12 10.45 10.57
CA ARG A 93 0.66 10.94 9.42
C ARG A 93 2.13 11.21 9.74
N ARG A 94 2.47 11.56 10.97
CA ARG A 94 3.87 11.71 11.41
C ARG A 94 4.62 10.39 11.52
N GLN A 95 3.91 9.29 11.75
CA GLN A 95 4.49 7.94 11.92
C GLN A 95 4.39 7.08 10.66
N LEU A 96 3.69 7.58 9.63
CA LEU A 96 3.32 6.81 8.47
C LEU A 96 3.91 7.38 7.18
N GLY A 97 4.57 6.54 6.40
CA GLY A 97 4.85 6.78 4.99
C GLY A 97 3.77 6.17 4.11
N TYR A 98 3.32 6.88 3.10
CA TYR A 98 2.35 6.37 2.13
C TYR A 98 2.74 6.66 0.69
N HIS A 99 2.71 5.61 -0.14
CA HIS A 99 2.88 5.69 -1.59
C HIS A 99 1.64 5.14 -2.29
N ALA A 100 1.01 5.98 -3.11
CA ALA A 100 -0.29 5.71 -3.75
C ALA A 100 -0.18 5.13 -5.18
N GLY A 101 0.96 4.58 -5.56
CA GLY A 101 1.13 3.98 -6.90
C GLY A 101 1.02 4.96 -8.07
N SER A 102 -0.15 5.47 -8.37
CA SER A 102 -0.40 6.31 -9.56
C SER A 102 -0.40 7.82 -9.31
N ASP A 103 -0.69 8.26 -8.08
CA ASP A 103 -0.76 9.67 -7.72
C ASP A 103 0.47 10.09 -6.91
N SER A 104 1.30 10.94 -7.52
CA SER A 104 2.50 11.42 -6.83
C SER A 104 2.21 12.54 -5.82
N GLY A 105 1.11 13.29 -5.97
CA GLY A 105 0.79 14.47 -5.17
C GLY A 105 1.88 15.54 -5.19
N PHE A 106 2.74 15.56 -6.20
CA PHE A 106 3.76 16.59 -6.39
C PHE A 106 3.21 17.84 -7.07
N TYR A 107 3.80 18.99 -6.76
CA TYR A 107 3.55 20.25 -7.45
C TYR A 107 4.33 20.30 -8.77
N PRO A 108 3.66 20.28 -9.94
CA PRO A 108 4.34 20.05 -11.23
C PRO A 108 5.33 21.15 -11.63
N ARG A 109 5.10 22.39 -11.17
CA ARG A 109 5.94 23.56 -11.48
C ARG A 109 7.17 23.71 -10.60
N LEU A 110 7.19 23.02 -9.46
CA LEU A 110 8.37 22.97 -8.58
C LEU A 110 9.33 21.90 -9.06
N THR A 111 10.61 22.06 -8.76
CA THR A 111 11.63 21.01 -8.93
C THR A 111 11.34 19.84 -7.99
N ALA A 112 11.90 18.68 -8.29
CA ALA A 112 11.81 17.53 -7.41
C ALA A 112 12.39 17.84 -6.02
N ARG A 113 13.52 18.55 -5.96
CA ARG A 113 14.16 18.98 -4.71
C ARG A 113 13.28 19.91 -3.89
N GLU A 114 12.63 20.90 -4.51
CA GLU A 114 11.70 21.82 -3.85
C GLU A 114 10.49 21.08 -3.29
N ASN A 115 9.92 20.17 -4.06
CA ASN A 115 8.83 19.30 -3.59
C ASN A 115 9.26 18.49 -2.36
N LEU A 116 10.40 17.81 -2.41
CA LEU A 116 10.89 16.99 -1.30
C LEU A 116 11.19 17.84 -0.05
N ARG A 117 11.73 19.05 -0.23
CA ARG A 117 11.92 20.00 0.88
C ARG A 117 10.61 20.42 1.50
N PHE A 118 9.61 20.73 0.68
CA PHE A 118 8.26 21.08 1.15
C PHE A 118 7.65 19.96 1.99
N PHE A 119 7.66 18.72 1.51
CA PHE A 119 7.12 17.58 2.26
C PHE A 119 7.97 17.24 3.50
N GLY A 120 9.28 17.42 3.46
CA GLY A 120 10.14 17.29 4.63
C GLY A 120 9.79 18.30 5.73
N GLN A 121 9.55 19.57 5.35
CA GLN A 121 9.13 20.61 6.30
C GLN A 121 7.73 20.34 6.88
N LEU A 122 6.78 19.84 6.07
CA LEU A 122 5.46 19.42 6.57
C LEU A 122 5.55 18.32 7.63
N ASN A 123 6.59 17.49 7.56
CA ASN A 123 6.90 16.47 8.57
C ASN A 123 7.84 16.98 9.68
N HIS A 124 7.98 18.29 9.84
CA HIS A 124 8.77 18.95 10.88
C HIS A 124 10.27 18.60 10.89
N LEU A 125 10.83 18.17 9.75
CA LEU A 125 12.26 17.92 9.63
C LEU A 125 13.04 19.24 9.56
N SER A 126 14.24 19.27 10.17
CA SER A 126 15.16 20.39 10.02
C SER A 126 15.69 20.50 8.58
N LYS A 127 16.07 21.71 8.15
CA LYS A 127 16.62 21.95 6.81
C LYS A 127 17.86 21.08 6.53
N THR A 128 18.71 20.87 7.52
CA THR A 128 19.90 20.03 7.43
C THR A 128 19.51 18.57 7.22
N ALA A 129 18.64 18.01 8.07
CA ALA A 129 18.17 16.64 7.94
C ALA A 129 17.48 16.38 6.58
N ILE A 130 16.68 17.34 6.09
CA ILE A 130 16.06 17.23 4.77
C ILE A 130 17.12 17.12 3.68
N SER A 131 18.13 17.99 3.69
CA SER A 131 19.17 18.02 2.65
C SER A 131 20.01 16.73 2.64
N GLU A 132 20.42 16.25 3.80
CA GLU A 132 21.18 15.00 3.95
C GLU A 132 20.39 13.77 3.48
N ARG A 133 19.12 13.68 3.91
CA ARG A 133 18.24 12.57 3.54
C ARG A 133 17.90 12.58 2.06
N ILE A 134 17.61 13.75 1.46
CA ILE A 134 17.38 13.87 0.02
C ILE A 134 18.61 13.38 -0.74
N LYS A 135 19.83 13.80 -0.37
CA LYS A 135 21.06 13.36 -1.02
C LYS A 135 21.22 11.85 -0.97
N SER A 136 21.20 11.27 0.24
CA SER A 136 21.37 9.82 0.44
C SER A 136 20.30 8.99 -0.27
N LEU A 137 19.03 9.40 -0.19
CA LEU A 137 17.94 8.66 -0.82
C LEU A 137 17.93 8.83 -2.35
N ALA A 138 18.28 10.02 -2.87
CA ALA A 138 18.34 10.25 -4.32
C ALA A 138 19.38 9.37 -5.01
N GLU A 139 20.51 9.13 -4.39
CA GLU A 139 21.52 8.20 -4.86
C GLU A 139 20.97 6.77 -4.91
N ARG A 140 20.31 6.31 -3.84
CA ARG A 140 19.72 4.96 -3.73
C ARG A 140 18.59 4.71 -4.74
N PHE A 141 17.80 5.74 -5.05
CA PHE A 141 16.69 5.66 -6.00
C PHE A 141 17.11 6.03 -7.43
N SER A 142 18.40 6.35 -7.67
CA SER A 142 18.92 6.78 -8.98
C SER A 142 18.10 7.93 -9.58
N VAL A 143 17.88 8.98 -8.76
CA VAL A 143 17.11 10.18 -9.15
C VAL A 143 17.89 11.47 -8.91
N VAL A 144 19.22 11.41 -8.72
CA VAL A 144 20.06 12.57 -8.46
C VAL A 144 19.93 13.63 -9.55
N GLU A 145 20.02 13.22 -10.83
CA GLU A 145 19.92 14.11 -11.99
C GLU A 145 18.54 14.74 -12.17
N ALA A 146 17.51 14.14 -11.55
CA ALA A 146 16.14 14.64 -11.61
C ALA A 146 15.84 15.71 -10.55
N LEU A 147 16.68 15.84 -9.51
CA LEU A 147 16.38 16.68 -8.35
C LEU A 147 16.14 18.14 -8.71
N ASP A 148 16.90 18.70 -9.64
CA ASP A 148 16.84 20.12 -10.00
C ASP A 148 16.00 20.38 -11.26
N ARG A 149 15.26 19.36 -11.74
CA ARG A 149 14.30 19.46 -12.82
C ARG A 149 12.87 19.61 -12.29
N GLN A 150 12.05 20.39 -12.97
CA GLN A 150 10.62 20.50 -12.65
C GLN A 150 9.91 19.15 -12.83
N VAL A 151 9.00 18.83 -11.90
CA VAL A 151 8.32 17.50 -11.90
C VAL A 151 7.57 17.26 -13.21
N ARG A 152 6.96 18.29 -13.82
CA ARG A 152 6.29 18.17 -15.14
C ARG A 152 7.18 17.74 -16.29
N ALA A 153 8.50 17.87 -16.16
CA ALA A 153 9.48 17.50 -17.17
C ALA A 153 10.12 16.12 -16.92
N LEU A 154 9.65 15.37 -15.90
CA LEU A 154 10.16 14.07 -15.53
C LEU A 154 9.29 12.95 -16.10
N SER A 155 9.90 11.78 -16.34
CA SER A 155 9.18 10.57 -16.73
C SER A 155 8.34 10.03 -15.57
N THR A 156 7.27 9.31 -15.87
CA THR A 156 6.41 8.66 -14.88
C THR A 156 7.21 7.77 -13.93
N GLY A 157 8.17 6.99 -14.43
CA GLY A 157 9.00 6.13 -13.60
C GLY A 157 9.91 6.93 -12.64
N THR A 158 10.42 8.10 -13.07
CA THR A 158 11.19 8.99 -12.20
C THR A 158 10.30 9.61 -11.11
N ILE A 159 9.08 10.06 -11.47
CA ILE A 159 8.10 10.60 -10.53
C ILE A 159 7.73 9.54 -9.48
N GLN A 160 7.55 8.29 -9.87
CA GLN A 160 7.25 7.21 -8.92
C GLN A 160 8.40 6.94 -7.95
N ARG A 161 9.65 6.90 -8.43
CA ARG A 161 10.82 6.77 -7.56
C ARG A 161 10.94 7.93 -6.57
N LEU A 162 10.67 9.15 -7.02
CA LEU A 162 10.61 10.34 -6.15
C LEU A 162 9.47 10.25 -5.14
N SER A 163 8.29 9.73 -5.52
CA SER A 163 7.16 9.53 -4.62
C SER A 163 7.46 8.49 -3.53
N LEU A 164 8.16 7.40 -3.88
CA LEU A 164 8.66 6.44 -2.91
C LEU A 164 9.68 7.08 -1.96
N LEU A 165 10.65 7.85 -2.50
CA LEU A 165 11.61 8.60 -1.70
C LEU A 165 10.89 9.51 -0.71
N ARG A 166 9.88 10.27 -1.17
CA ARG A 166 9.07 11.14 -0.31
C ARG A 166 8.42 10.38 0.83
N SER A 167 7.87 9.18 0.56
CA SER A 167 7.14 8.40 1.57
C SER A 167 8.02 7.94 2.74
N ILE A 168 9.34 7.87 2.55
CA ILE A 168 10.31 7.45 3.57
C ILE A 168 11.21 8.57 4.09
N LEU A 169 11.07 9.78 3.56
CA LEU A 169 11.94 10.91 3.87
C LEU A 169 11.96 11.28 5.37
N HIS A 170 10.83 11.11 6.05
CA HIS A 170 10.67 11.41 7.48
C HIS A 170 10.92 10.21 8.40
N GLU A 171 11.43 9.08 7.86
CA GLU A 171 11.75 7.85 8.61
C GLU A 171 10.54 7.30 9.38
N PRO A 172 9.47 6.94 8.67
CA PRO A 172 8.23 6.49 9.30
C PRO A 172 8.41 5.15 10.03
N ARG A 173 7.59 4.92 11.08
CA ARG A 173 7.51 3.63 11.77
C ARG A 173 6.72 2.59 10.98
N ALA A 174 5.74 3.04 10.20
CA ALA A 174 4.96 2.19 9.31
C ALA A 174 4.99 2.74 7.89
N LEU A 175 5.03 1.86 6.89
CA LEU A 175 5.05 2.21 5.48
C LEU A 175 3.93 1.48 4.75
N LEU A 176 3.08 2.23 4.05
CA LEU A 176 2.03 1.69 3.19
C LEU A 176 2.39 1.92 1.74
N LEU A 177 2.44 0.84 0.93
CA LEU A 177 2.79 0.91 -0.48
C LEU A 177 1.69 0.27 -1.34
N ASP A 178 1.21 1.01 -2.34
CA ASP A 178 0.26 0.51 -3.34
C ASP A 178 0.99 0.31 -4.67
N GLU A 179 1.23 -0.95 -5.07
CA GLU A 179 1.93 -1.36 -6.31
C GLU A 179 3.30 -0.66 -6.51
N PRO A 180 4.24 -0.74 -5.54
CA PRO A 180 5.42 0.13 -5.49
C PRO A 180 6.41 -0.09 -6.64
N THR A 181 6.46 -1.29 -7.24
CA THR A 181 7.43 -1.63 -8.30
C THR A 181 6.83 -1.63 -9.70
N ARG A 182 5.54 -1.31 -9.86
CA ARG A 182 4.80 -1.43 -11.12
C ARG A 182 5.45 -0.73 -12.32
N SER A 183 6.14 0.38 -12.11
CA SER A 183 6.79 1.16 -13.18
C SER A 183 8.31 1.14 -13.10
N MET A 184 8.87 0.14 -12.43
CA MET A 184 10.31 -0.08 -12.34
C MET A 184 10.74 -1.18 -13.30
N ASP A 185 11.91 -1.02 -13.90
CA ASP A 185 12.58 -2.14 -14.54
C ASP A 185 13.00 -3.21 -13.52
N ALA A 186 13.36 -4.39 -13.98
CA ALA A 186 13.66 -5.54 -13.13
C ALA A 186 14.82 -5.28 -12.15
N ILE A 187 15.84 -4.52 -12.58
CA ILE A 187 17.02 -4.19 -11.77
C ILE A 187 16.63 -3.19 -10.69
N ALA A 188 15.93 -2.12 -11.05
CA ALA A 188 15.46 -1.11 -10.10
C ALA A 188 14.50 -1.72 -9.07
N ALA A 189 13.56 -2.57 -9.50
CA ALA A 189 12.65 -3.29 -8.61
C ALA A 189 13.41 -4.22 -7.63
N SER A 190 14.44 -4.95 -8.12
CA SER A 190 15.26 -5.81 -7.26
C SER A 190 16.04 -4.99 -6.21
N ASN A 191 16.67 -3.89 -6.61
CA ASN A 191 17.38 -3.00 -5.70
C ASN A 191 16.45 -2.37 -4.67
N PHE A 192 15.24 -1.98 -5.09
CA PHE A 192 14.23 -1.42 -4.19
C PHE A 192 13.76 -2.46 -3.15
N ARG A 193 13.45 -3.70 -3.55
CA ARG A 193 13.09 -4.76 -2.61
C ARG A 193 14.20 -5.04 -1.59
N ARG A 194 15.46 -5.06 -2.05
CA ARG A 194 16.62 -5.24 -1.16
C ARG A 194 16.74 -4.09 -0.15
N PHE A 195 16.52 -2.86 -0.60
CA PHE A 195 16.50 -1.69 0.26
C PHE A 195 15.37 -1.75 1.31
N LEU A 196 14.14 -2.10 0.90
CA LEU A 196 13.03 -2.27 1.84
C LEU A 196 13.35 -3.31 2.92
N LYS A 197 13.79 -4.51 2.52
CA LYS A 197 14.04 -5.60 3.46
C LYS A 197 15.25 -5.34 4.35
N GLY A 198 16.37 -4.94 3.76
CA GLY A 198 17.64 -4.77 4.49
C GLY A 198 17.70 -3.49 5.30
N GLU A 199 17.38 -2.34 4.70
CA GLU A 199 17.55 -1.04 5.36
C GLU A 199 16.33 -0.64 6.17
N LEU A 200 15.12 -0.66 5.59
CA LEU A 200 13.95 -0.14 6.29
C LEU A 200 13.43 -1.11 7.35
N ILE A 201 13.20 -2.37 6.97
CA ILE A 201 12.60 -3.33 7.90
C ILE A 201 13.64 -3.81 8.91
N SER A 202 14.75 -4.41 8.44
CA SER A 202 15.71 -5.05 9.35
C SER A 202 16.51 -4.05 10.18
N ARG A 203 17.05 -2.96 9.58
CA ARG A 203 17.91 -2.01 10.31
C ARG A 203 17.14 -0.92 11.04
N ARG A 204 16.16 -0.28 10.38
CA ARG A 204 15.40 0.83 10.97
C ARG A 204 14.17 0.41 11.74
N GLY A 205 13.71 -0.84 11.56
CA GLY A 205 12.54 -1.39 12.26
C GLY A 205 11.21 -0.87 11.74
N THR A 206 11.17 -0.36 10.50
CA THR A 206 9.93 0.07 9.84
C THR A 206 9.08 -1.15 9.53
N SER A 207 7.80 -1.11 9.86
CA SER A 207 6.84 -2.16 9.47
C SER A 207 6.21 -1.81 8.13
N LEU A 208 5.93 -2.82 7.31
CA LEU A 208 5.48 -2.65 5.94
C LEU A 208 4.14 -3.34 5.70
N LEU A 209 3.18 -2.61 5.13
CA LEU A 209 1.98 -3.17 4.52
C LEU A 209 1.95 -2.75 3.05
N PHE A 210 1.94 -3.70 2.13
CA PHE A 210 1.99 -3.38 0.72
C PHE A 210 1.02 -4.20 -0.12
N ALA A 211 0.42 -3.56 -1.12
CA ALA A 211 -0.36 -4.25 -2.14
C ALA A 211 0.53 -4.50 -3.35
N SER A 212 0.50 -5.72 -3.87
CA SER A 212 1.22 -6.09 -5.09
C SER A 212 0.49 -7.19 -5.86
N HIS A 213 0.63 -7.18 -7.18
CA HIS A 213 0.24 -8.28 -8.08
C HIS A 213 1.42 -9.18 -8.43
N SER A 214 2.65 -8.80 -8.09
CA SER A 214 3.85 -9.58 -8.37
C SER A 214 4.05 -10.64 -7.27
N MET A 215 3.80 -11.91 -7.61
CA MET A 215 4.06 -13.03 -6.69
C MET A 215 5.52 -13.07 -6.24
N GLN A 216 6.45 -12.76 -7.16
CA GLN A 216 7.88 -12.67 -6.84
C GLN A 216 8.17 -11.59 -5.79
N GLU A 217 7.53 -10.42 -5.90
CA GLU A 217 7.68 -9.36 -4.90
C GLU A 217 7.18 -9.80 -3.53
N ILE A 218 6.02 -10.45 -3.50
CA ILE A 218 5.41 -10.96 -2.28
C ILE A 218 6.32 -12.03 -1.64
N GLU A 219 6.80 -13.00 -2.40
CA GLU A 219 7.68 -14.07 -1.88
C GLU A 219 9.01 -13.55 -1.32
N VAL A 220 9.54 -12.46 -1.89
CA VAL A 220 10.80 -11.86 -1.43
C VAL A 220 10.63 -10.98 -0.20
N LEU A 221 9.55 -10.19 -0.14
CA LEU A 221 9.38 -9.15 0.88
C LEU A 221 8.51 -9.58 2.06
N ALA A 222 7.43 -10.34 1.81
CA ALA A 222 6.41 -10.57 2.81
C ALA A 222 6.80 -11.65 3.82
N ASP A 223 6.62 -11.34 5.09
CA ASP A 223 6.63 -12.33 6.17
C ASP A 223 5.27 -13.04 6.24
N ARG A 224 4.17 -12.30 6.01
CA ARG A 224 2.80 -12.84 5.89
C ARG A 224 2.07 -12.25 4.69
N VAL A 225 1.11 -13.00 4.18
CA VAL A 225 0.25 -12.61 3.05
C VAL A 225 -1.20 -12.64 3.49
N ALA A 226 -1.89 -11.50 3.38
CA ALA A 226 -3.33 -11.37 3.56
C ALA A 226 -4.02 -11.41 2.19
N ILE A 227 -4.83 -12.43 1.95
CA ILE A 227 -5.60 -12.58 0.72
C ILE A 227 -6.94 -11.86 0.90
N LEU A 228 -7.12 -10.79 0.15
CA LEU A 228 -8.32 -9.95 0.17
C LEU A 228 -9.20 -10.28 -1.03
N GLN A 229 -10.46 -10.65 -0.78
CA GLN A 229 -11.46 -10.95 -1.80
C GLN A 229 -12.79 -10.24 -1.46
N ARG A 230 -13.29 -9.42 -2.38
CA ARG A 230 -14.60 -8.72 -2.23
C ARG A 230 -14.74 -8.02 -0.87
N GLY A 231 -13.66 -7.39 -0.40
CA GLY A 231 -13.65 -6.63 0.85
C GLY A 231 -13.51 -7.47 2.12
N ILE A 232 -13.17 -8.76 2.03
CA ILE A 232 -12.96 -9.67 3.18
C ILE A 232 -11.58 -10.30 3.09
N ILE A 233 -10.87 -10.44 4.21
CA ILE A 233 -9.66 -11.26 4.28
C ILE A 233 -10.10 -12.73 4.39
N VAL A 234 -9.83 -13.51 3.34
CA VAL A 234 -10.19 -14.94 3.28
C VAL A 234 -9.10 -15.84 3.85
N ALA A 235 -7.86 -15.37 3.85
CA ALA A 235 -6.73 -16.04 4.49
C ALA A 235 -5.63 -15.04 4.83
N ILE A 236 -4.92 -15.27 5.91
CA ILE A 236 -3.70 -14.54 6.29
C ILE A 236 -2.75 -15.49 7.01
N ASP A 237 -1.54 -15.65 6.47
CA ASP A 237 -0.48 -16.47 7.07
C ASP A 237 0.84 -16.25 6.34
N THR A 238 1.92 -16.94 6.76
CA THR A 238 3.18 -16.97 6.02
C THR A 238 3.00 -17.62 4.64
N PRO A 239 3.79 -17.25 3.62
CA PRO A 239 3.73 -17.90 2.30
C PRO A 239 3.82 -19.44 2.39
N ALA A 240 4.69 -19.97 3.24
CA ALA A 240 4.88 -21.41 3.42
C ALA A 240 3.63 -22.07 4.04
N ALA A 241 3.04 -21.47 5.09
CA ALA A 241 1.83 -21.98 5.73
C ALA A 241 0.63 -21.98 4.78
N LEU A 242 0.49 -20.93 3.99
CA LEU A 242 -0.57 -20.85 2.96
C LEU A 242 -0.41 -21.94 1.90
N LYS A 243 0.80 -22.13 1.36
CA LYS A 243 1.08 -23.21 0.40
C LYS A 243 0.73 -24.59 0.98
N LYS A 244 1.11 -24.84 2.23
CA LYS A 244 0.76 -26.08 2.94
C LYS A 244 -0.75 -26.22 3.16
N LYS A 245 -1.43 -25.18 3.65
CA LYS A 245 -2.88 -25.18 3.93
C LYS A 245 -3.69 -25.51 2.68
N TYR A 246 -3.32 -24.97 1.54
CA TYR A 246 -4.03 -25.16 0.28
C TYR A 246 -3.47 -26.33 -0.55
N ALA A 247 -2.46 -27.08 -0.06
CA ALA A 247 -1.80 -28.22 -0.72
C ALA A 247 -1.33 -27.85 -2.15
N VAL A 248 -0.57 -26.76 -2.28
CA VAL A 248 -0.01 -26.24 -3.54
C VAL A 248 1.42 -25.76 -3.38
N ASN A 249 2.14 -25.57 -4.50
CA ASN A 249 3.53 -25.17 -4.50
C ASN A 249 3.77 -23.68 -4.79
N SER A 250 2.77 -22.97 -5.33
CA SER A 250 2.89 -21.54 -5.68
C SER A 250 1.88 -20.68 -4.94
N LEU A 251 2.22 -19.39 -4.71
CA LEU A 251 1.28 -18.41 -4.16
C LEU A 251 0.14 -18.10 -5.16
N GLU A 252 0.38 -18.25 -6.46
CA GLU A 252 -0.64 -18.08 -7.48
C GLU A 252 -1.74 -19.13 -7.32
N ASP A 253 -1.38 -20.39 -7.10
CA ASP A 253 -2.34 -21.47 -6.85
C ASP A 253 -3.03 -21.32 -5.49
N VAL A 254 -2.32 -20.84 -4.45
CA VAL A 254 -2.94 -20.45 -3.18
C VAL A 254 -4.04 -19.42 -3.45
N PHE A 255 -3.74 -18.36 -4.19
CA PHE A 255 -4.70 -17.32 -4.51
C PHE A 255 -5.92 -17.87 -5.27
N ARG A 256 -5.71 -18.68 -6.30
CA ARG A 256 -6.79 -19.31 -7.07
C ARG A 256 -7.70 -20.16 -6.18
N ARG A 257 -7.14 -21.02 -5.32
CA ARG A 257 -7.93 -21.88 -4.41
C ARG A 257 -8.63 -21.08 -3.33
N ALA A 258 -7.96 -20.11 -2.71
CA ALA A 258 -8.53 -19.29 -1.66
C ALA A 258 -9.71 -18.42 -2.16
N THR A 259 -9.67 -18.00 -3.43
CA THR A 259 -10.69 -17.13 -4.04
C THR A 259 -11.75 -17.90 -4.82
N GLY A 260 -11.68 -19.22 -4.91
CA GLY A 260 -12.60 -20.04 -5.69
C GLY A 260 -12.46 -19.86 -7.21
N GLN A 261 -11.37 -19.26 -7.67
CA GLN A 261 -11.01 -19.11 -9.08
C GLN A 261 -10.16 -20.31 -9.57
N GLY A 262 -10.53 -21.52 -9.13
CA GLY A 262 -9.92 -22.76 -9.64
C GLY A 262 -10.13 -22.88 -11.16
N PRO A 263 -9.33 -23.70 -11.86
CA PRO A 263 -9.60 -23.98 -13.26
C PRO A 263 -11.04 -24.51 -13.36
N GLN A 264 -11.86 -23.88 -14.19
CA GLN A 264 -13.08 -24.51 -14.64
C GLN A 264 -12.61 -25.80 -15.31
N ILE A 265 -12.86 -26.95 -14.68
CA ILE A 265 -12.75 -28.24 -15.34
C ILE A 265 -13.80 -28.11 -16.46
N GLU A 266 -13.37 -27.87 -17.69
CA GLU A 266 -14.21 -28.06 -18.86
C GLU A 266 -14.68 -29.54 -18.78
N GLU A 267 -15.89 -29.75 -18.29
CA GLU A 267 -16.59 -31.01 -18.51
C GLU A 267 -16.66 -31.18 -20.04
N LYS A 268 -15.82 -32.05 -20.55
CA LYS A 268 -15.94 -32.48 -21.95
C LYS A 268 -17.40 -32.93 -22.13
N PRO A 269 -18.12 -32.37 -23.13
CA PRO A 269 -19.45 -32.85 -23.43
C PRO A 269 -19.31 -34.34 -23.79
N HIS A 270 -20.01 -35.18 -23.04
CA HIS A 270 -20.27 -36.55 -23.47
C HIS A 270 -20.99 -36.47 -24.80
N THR A 271 -20.27 -36.75 -25.85
CA THR A 271 -20.85 -37.02 -27.18
C THR A 271 -21.46 -38.41 -27.13
N PRO A 272 -22.71 -38.57 -27.57
CA PRO A 272 -23.45 -39.83 -27.54
C PRO A 272 -22.92 -40.89 -28.48
#